data_801c9083c33e97d8269d9da77149f449
#
_entry.id   801c9083c33e97d8269d9da77149f449
#
_cell.length_a   1.000
_cell.length_b   1.000
_cell.length_c   1.000
_cell.angle_alpha   90.00
_cell.angle_beta   90.00
_cell.angle_gamma   90.00
#
_symmetry.space_group_name_H-M   'P 1'
#
loop_
_entity.id
_entity.type
_entity.pdbx_description
1 polymer ?
#
loop_
_entity_poly.entity_id
_entity_poly.type
_entity_poly.pdbx_seq_one_letter_code
_entity_poly.pdbx_strand_id
1 'polypeptide(L)'
;HEFKRACHKIGGTYIKLAPGSSACINVMEIRPTLTPEMELIDEMDYSDIDSMLARKIQQLMIFFSLLVPDMSNEEEQMLDEALVKTYAKFGITHDNNSIYEDQVGGEVKTMPILGDLYEVLKENPLTTRLATIVSRFVTGSAQSFNRQTNIDLRNRYVVLDISELKGKLLPVGMMIALDYVWDQVKADRTKKKMVFIDEIWKLIGGSANKQAAEFCLEIFKIIRGYGGGAVAATQDLSDFFGLEDGRYGRSILNNSKTKIILNLEPDEAEYVKDVLKLTRTEIRSITQFERGEALISSNSNKVPVIIKASREEQQMITTDRAELEAMLNELKAVADVADLAQVPSETEKEMECSTAPVPADSPNKR
;
A
#
# COMPACT_ATOMS: atom_id res chain seq x y z
N HIS A 1 -5.70 -8.17 -9.19
CA HIS A 1 -5.12 -9.51 -9.35
C HIS A 1 -3.79 -9.51 -10.13
N GLU A 2 -3.56 -8.52 -10.99
CA GLU A 2 -2.36 -8.34 -11.82
C GLU A 2 -1.11 -8.22 -10.96
N PHE A 3 -1.09 -7.26 -10.05
CA PHE A 3 0.05 -7.01 -9.17
C PHE A 3 0.41 -8.19 -8.27
N LYS A 4 -0.58 -9.01 -7.86
CA LYS A 4 -0.32 -10.20 -7.04
C LYS A 4 0.58 -11.21 -7.75
N ARG A 5 0.24 -11.53 -9.01
CA ARG A 5 1.00 -12.50 -9.80
C ARG A 5 2.40 -12.01 -10.12
N ALA A 6 2.51 -10.74 -10.55
CA ALA A 6 3.80 -10.11 -10.78
C ALA A 6 4.65 -10.12 -9.51
N CYS A 7 4.07 -9.73 -8.36
CA CYS A 7 4.73 -9.69 -7.07
C CYS A 7 5.33 -11.05 -6.69
N HIS A 8 4.55 -12.13 -6.81
CA HIS A 8 5.04 -13.48 -6.49
C HIS A 8 6.15 -13.94 -7.44
N LYS A 9 6.04 -13.65 -8.75
CA LYS A 9 7.05 -14.07 -9.75
C LYS A 9 8.41 -13.42 -9.53
N ILE A 10 8.44 -12.17 -9.08
CA ILE A 10 9.70 -11.44 -8.82
C ILE A 10 10.20 -11.59 -7.37
N GLY A 11 9.56 -12.43 -6.56
CA GLY A 11 9.94 -12.64 -5.15
C GLY A 11 9.59 -11.46 -4.23
N GLY A 12 8.58 -10.67 -4.61
CA GLY A 12 8.07 -9.56 -3.81
C GLY A 12 7.18 -10.00 -2.64
N THR A 13 6.82 -9.06 -1.78
CA THR A 13 5.90 -9.25 -0.66
C THR A 13 4.52 -8.72 -1.03
N TYR A 14 3.53 -9.61 -1.05
CA TYR A 14 2.14 -9.25 -1.30
C TYR A 14 1.34 -9.25 0.01
N ILE A 15 0.79 -8.09 0.36
CA ILE A 15 0.07 -7.86 1.61
C ILE A 15 -1.36 -7.43 1.26
N LYS A 16 -2.33 -8.18 1.75
CA LYS A 16 -3.75 -7.89 1.52
C LYS A 16 -4.37 -7.28 2.77
N LEU A 17 -4.76 -6.03 2.68
CA LEU A 17 -5.50 -5.32 3.73
C LEU A 17 -7.00 -5.41 3.42
N ALA A 18 -7.72 -6.20 4.20
CA ALA A 18 -9.15 -6.44 4.00
C ALA A 18 -9.83 -6.75 5.33
N PRO A 19 -11.15 -6.56 5.45
CA PRO A 19 -11.90 -7.08 6.58
C PRO A 19 -11.69 -8.59 6.71
N GLY A 20 -11.28 -9.05 7.89
CA GLY A 20 -10.97 -10.47 8.14
C GLY A 20 -9.58 -10.95 7.68
N SER A 21 -8.75 -10.08 7.11
CA SER A 21 -7.35 -10.38 6.82
C SER A 21 -6.53 -10.60 8.10
N SER A 22 -5.49 -11.46 8.00
CA SER A 22 -4.49 -11.58 9.05
C SER A 22 -3.50 -10.41 9.06
N ALA A 23 -3.29 -9.75 7.92
CA ALA A 23 -2.42 -8.59 7.80
C ALA A 23 -3.06 -7.35 8.45
N CYS A 24 -2.30 -6.65 9.25
CA CYS A 24 -2.72 -5.45 9.97
C CYS A 24 -1.62 -4.40 9.97
N ILE A 25 -2.04 -3.15 9.87
CA ILE A 25 -1.25 -1.97 10.18
C ILE A 25 -1.94 -1.29 11.36
N ASN A 26 -1.27 -1.17 12.49
CA ASN A 26 -1.77 -0.43 13.62
C ASN A 26 -1.77 1.07 13.30
N VAL A 27 -2.94 1.66 13.14
CA VAL A 27 -3.06 3.09 12.83
C VAL A 27 -2.51 3.97 13.95
N MET A 28 -2.52 3.48 15.20
CA MET A 28 -2.04 4.20 16.38
C MET A 28 -0.52 4.03 16.62
N GLU A 29 0.17 3.23 15.81
CA GLU A 29 1.59 3.00 15.97
C GLU A 29 2.40 4.26 15.66
N ILE A 30 3.23 4.70 16.63
CA ILE A 30 4.27 5.71 16.41
C ILE A 30 5.51 4.98 15.93
N ARG A 31 5.97 5.32 14.73
CA ARG A 31 7.16 4.74 14.11
C ARG A 31 8.28 5.77 14.09
N PRO A 32 9.36 5.54 14.83
CA PRO A 32 10.52 6.42 14.72
C PRO A 32 11.05 6.43 13.29
N THR A 33 11.14 7.61 12.69
CA THR A 33 11.53 7.77 11.27
C THR A 33 13.02 8.00 11.07
N LEU A 34 13.75 8.22 12.16
CA LEU A 34 15.20 8.48 12.11
C LEU A 34 15.92 7.42 12.94
N THR A 35 16.99 6.84 12.39
CA THR A 35 17.94 6.09 13.19
C THR A 35 18.92 7.06 13.87
N PRO A 36 19.47 6.73 15.06
CA PRO A 36 20.47 7.58 15.74
C PRO A 36 21.67 7.95 14.84
N GLU A 37 22.02 7.09 13.89
CA GLU A 37 23.13 7.33 12.93
C GLU A 37 22.76 8.40 11.88
N MET A 38 21.49 8.53 11.51
CA MET A 38 21.02 9.55 10.57
C MET A 38 20.91 10.93 11.23
N GLU A 39 20.61 10.97 12.51
CA GLU A 39 20.57 12.21 13.30
C GLU A 39 21.95 12.85 13.45
N LEU A 40 23.01 12.02 13.49
CA LEU A 40 24.41 12.49 13.51
C LEU A 40 24.85 13.13 12.17
N ILE A 41 24.18 12.82 11.06
CA ILE A 41 24.51 13.33 9.72
C ILE A 41 23.82 14.68 9.45
N ASP A 42 22.64 14.90 10.02
CA ASP A 42 21.82 16.09 9.71
C ASP A 42 22.08 17.31 10.63
N GLU A 43 23.05 17.26 11.56
CA GLU A 43 23.36 18.34 12.55
C GLU A 43 22.08 18.87 13.30
N MET A 44 20.99 18.11 13.31
CA MET A 44 19.76 18.52 13.98
C MET A 44 19.87 18.29 15.48
N ASP A 45 19.71 19.38 16.24
CA ASP A 45 19.57 19.31 17.70
C ASP A 45 18.25 18.58 18.04
N TYR A 46 18.33 17.52 18.85
CA TYR A 46 17.16 16.73 19.30
C TYR A 46 16.07 17.57 19.98
N SER A 47 16.43 18.76 20.49
CA SER A 47 15.50 19.69 21.11
C SER A 47 14.53 20.36 20.12
N ASP A 48 14.86 20.37 18.80
CA ASP A 48 14.03 20.96 17.75
C ASP A 48 13.09 19.94 17.06
N ILE A 49 13.12 18.66 17.47
CA ILE A 49 12.22 17.66 16.90
C ILE A 49 10.83 17.81 17.54
N ASP A 50 9.88 18.22 16.72
CA ASP A 50 8.46 18.22 17.09
C ASP A 50 8.04 16.88 17.74
N SER A 51 7.20 16.95 18.76
CA SER A 51 6.68 15.76 19.44
C SER A 51 6.13 14.72 18.45
N MET A 52 6.70 13.51 18.46
CA MET A 52 6.24 12.39 17.63
C MET A 52 4.78 12.03 17.97
N LEU A 53 4.40 12.14 19.24
CA LEU A 53 3.01 11.96 19.68
C LEU A 53 2.10 13.02 19.06
N ALA A 54 2.48 14.29 19.07
CA ALA A 54 1.66 15.36 18.49
C ALA A 54 1.45 15.16 17.00
N ARG A 55 2.51 14.80 16.25
CA ARG A 55 2.41 14.47 14.83
C ARG A 55 1.50 13.26 14.59
N LYS A 56 1.60 12.23 15.44
CA LYS A 56 0.73 11.04 15.33
C LYS A 56 -0.72 11.37 15.59
N ILE A 57 -1.00 12.20 16.60
CA ILE A 57 -2.36 12.66 16.88
C ILE A 57 -2.92 13.44 15.69
N GLN A 58 -2.16 14.33 15.06
CA GLN A 58 -2.61 15.02 13.83
C GLN A 58 -2.95 14.04 12.70
N GLN A 59 -2.15 13.00 12.47
CA GLN A 59 -2.45 11.95 11.50
C GLN A 59 -3.72 11.17 11.86
N LEU A 60 -3.91 10.87 13.16
CA LEU A 60 -5.13 10.21 13.64
C LEU A 60 -6.36 11.11 13.48
N MET A 61 -6.23 12.43 13.64
CA MET A 61 -7.34 13.36 13.35
C MET A 61 -7.75 13.29 11.88
N ILE A 62 -6.80 13.17 10.94
CA ILE A 62 -7.12 12.93 9.51
C ILE A 62 -7.83 11.59 9.33
N PHE A 63 -7.35 10.52 9.96
CA PHE A 63 -8.01 9.21 9.93
C PHE A 63 -9.46 9.29 10.45
N PHE A 64 -9.69 9.96 11.57
CA PHE A 64 -11.03 10.09 12.15
C PHE A 64 -11.92 11.01 11.33
N SER A 65 -11.40 12.04 10.67
CA SER A 65 -12.19 12.88 9.76
C SER A 65 -12.74 12.11 8.54
N LEU A 66 -12.04 11.05 8.10
CA LEU A 66 -12.55 10.13 7.07
C LEU A 66 -13.69 9.23 7.60
N LEU A 67 -13.66 8.87 8.88
CA LEU A 67 -14.69 8.04 9.51
C LEU A 67 -15.92 8.85 9.92
N VAL A 68 -15.70 10.07 10.36
CA VAL A 68 -16.70 11.00 10.92
C VAL A 68 -16.59 12.35 10.21
N PRO A 69 -17.04 12.46 8.95
CA PRO A 69 -16.89 13.71 8.17
C PRO A 69 -17.64 14.91 8.76
N ASP A 70 -18.64 14.66 9.62
CA ASP A 70 -19.46 15.63 10.30
C ASP A 70 -19.09 15.78 11.80
N MET A 71 -17.84 15.52 12.15
CA MET A 71 -17.33 15.69 13.51
C MET A 71 -17.38 17.17 13.93
N SER A 72 -17.94 17.46 15.09
CA SER A 72 -17.98 18.82 15.61
C SER A 72 -16.64 19.21 16.24
N ASN A 73 -16.40 20.52 16.39
CA ASN A 73 -15.17 21.01 17.04
C ASN A 73 -15.04 20.51 18.48
N GLU A 74 -16.17 20.33 19.20
CA GLU A 74 -16.16 19.74 20.54
C GLU A 74 -15.76 18.26 20.50
N GLU A 75 -16.27 17.50 19.53
CA GLU A 75 -15.88 16.10 19.34
C GLU A 75 -14.42 15.96 18.93
N GLU A 76 -13.90 16.86 18.10
CA GLU A 76 -12.46 16.91 17.75
C GLU A 76 -11.60 17.13 18.99
N GLN A 77 -11.95 18.10 19.83
CA GLN A 77 -11.22 18.36 21.07
C GLN A 77 -11.27 17.17 22.04
N MET A 78 -12.45 16.56 22.22
CA MET A 78 -12.59 15.38 23.07
C MET A 78 -11.83 14.16 22.55
N LEU A 79 -11.75 14.01 21.23
CA LEU A 79 -10.97 12.96 20.59
C LEU A 79 -9.48 13.16 20.82
N ASP A 80 -8.99 14.40 20.67
CA ASP A 80 -7.59 14.76 20.94
C ASP A 80 -7.21 14.40 22.38
N GLU A 81 -8.01 14.82 23.36
CA GLU A 81 -7.81 14.49 24.77
C GLU A 81 -7.83 12.97 25.04
N ALA A 82 -8.76 12.25 24.39
CA ALA A 82 -8.84 10.80 24.52
C ALA A 82 -7.63 10.09 23.92
N LEU A 83 -7.10 10.59 22.80
CA LEU A 83 -5.87 10.08 22.19
C LEU A 83 -4.67 10.30 23.12
N VAL A 84 -4.45 11.52 23.60
CA VAL A 84 -3.38 11.80 24.57
C VAL A 84 -3.48 10.89 25.79
N LYS A 85 -4.69 10.75 26.37
CA LYS A 85 -4.93 9.87 27.52
C LYS A 85 -4.67 8.40 27.20
N THR A 86 -5.00 7.95 25.99
CA THR A 86 -4.74 6.56 25.57
C THR A 86 -3.25 6.28 25.53
N TYR A 87 -2.45 7.14 24.90
CA TYR A 87 -1.00 6.98 24.87
C TYR A 87 -0.37 7.09 26.26
N ALA A 88 -0.87 7.99 27.11
CA ALA A 88 -0.39 8.13 28.48
C ALA A 88 -0.56 6.83 29.31
N LYS A 89 -1.61 6.02 29.06
CA LYS A 89 -1.78 4.70 29.71
C LYS A 89 -0.65 3.72 29.35
N PHE A 90 0.04 3.93 28.24
CA PHE A 90 1.22 3.16 27.80
C PHE A 90 2.55 3.85 28.19
N GLY A 91 2.48 4.91 28.98
CA GLY A 91 3.66 5.68 29.38
C GLY A 91 4.30 6.46 28.23
N ILE A 92 3.52 6.77 27.18
CA ILE A 92 3.95 7.55 26.01
C ILE A 92 3.41 8.99 26.19
N THR A 93 4.30 9.97 26.08
CA THR A 93 4.00 11.39 26.28
C THR A 93 4.56 12.23 25.12
N HIS A 94 4.47 13.55 25.22
CA HIS A 94 5.09 14.47 24.25
C HIS A 94 6.63 14.46 24.28
N ASP A 95 7.24 13.86 25.31
CA ASP A 95 8.67 13.58 25.31
C ASP A 95 8.94 12.38 24.39
N ASN A 96 9.71 12.59 23.32
CA ASN A 96 10.04 11.56 22.33
C ASN A 96 10.79 10.36 22.95
N ASN A 97 11.52 10.55 24.06
CA ASN A 97 12.19 9.47 24.78
C ASN A 97 11.19 8.47 25.37
N SER A 98 9.99 8.93 25.70
CA SER A 98 8.93 8.09 26.28
C SER A 98 8.43 6.97 25.38
N ILE A 99 8.78 6.98 24.09
CA ILE A 99 8.40 5.97 23.10
C ILE A 99 9.21 4.67 23.27
N TYR A 100 10.41 4.76 23.87
CA TYR A 100 11.32 3.63 24.04
C TYR A 100 11.19 3.00 25.44
N GLU A 101 11.52 1.71 25.55
CA GLU A 101 11.49 1.02 26.85
C GLU A 101 12.57 1.55 27.80
N ASP A 102 13.83 1.58 27.37
CA ASP A 102 14.96 1.92 28.21
C ASP A 102 15.69 3.19 27.77
N GLN A 103 16.06 3.29 26.50
CA GLN A 103 16.87 4.39 25.97
C GLN A 103 16.49 4.73 24.53
N VAL A 104 16.76 5.96 24.12
CA VAL A 104 16.54 6.43 22.75
C VAL A 104 17.21 5.52 21.72
N GLY A 105 16.46 5.13 20.69
CA GLY A 105 16.94 4.21 19.64
C GLY A 105 16.96 2.73 20.05
N GLY A 106 16.53 2.41 21.28
CA GLY A 106 16.35 1.04 21.76
C GLY A 106 15.03 0.41 21.28
N GLU A 107 14.56 -0.56 22.06
CA GLU A 107 13.28 -1.21 21.76
C GLU A 107 12.10 -0.23 21.95
N VAL A 108 11.23 -0.17 20.96
CA VAL A 108 10.05 0.69 20.97
C VAL A 108 8.96 0.02 21.81
N LYS A 109 8.33 0.77 22.70
CA LYS A 109 7.21 0.30 23.53
C LYS A 109 6.09 -0.27 22.69
N THR A 110 5.35 -1.22 23.27
CA THR A 110 4.09 -1.66 22.70
C THR A 110 3.13 -0.49 22.55
N MET A 111 2.67 -0.24 21.34
CA MET A 111 1.78 0.87 21.03
C MET A 111 0.33 0.53 21.34
N PRO A 112 -0.50 1.51 21.73
CA PRO A 112 -1.94 1.30 21.85
C PRO A 112 -2.54 0.88 20.51
N ILE A 113 -3.70 0.23 20.55
CA ILE A 113 -4.53 -0.11 19.41
C ILE A 113 -5.89 0.61 19.50
N LEU A 114 -6.71 0.55 18.46
CA LEU A 114 -8.05 1.18 18.47
C LEU A 114 -8.94 0.70 19.62
N GLY A 115 -8.74 -0.54 20.09
CA GLY A 115 -9.45 -1.08 21.27
C GLY A 115 -9.14 -0.32 22.55
N ASP A 116 -7.89 0.11 22.74
CA ASP A 116 -7.49 0.89 23.92
C ASP A 116 -8.12 2.29 23.88
N LEU A 117 -8.15 2.92 22.72
CA LEU A 117 -8.87 4.18 22.53
C LEU A 117 -10.38 4.04 22.77
N TYR A 118 -10.97 2.94 22.28
CA TYR A 118 -12.39 2.65 22.48
C TYR A 118 -12.75 2.61 23.98
N GLU A 119 -11.93 1.97 24.80
CA GLU A 119 -12.18 1.93 26.24
C GLU A 119 -12.06 3.33 26.88
N VAL A 120 -11.13 4.18 26.45
CA VAL A 120 -11.02 5.56 26.92
C VAL A 120 -12.22 6.40 26.50
N LEU A 121 -12.70 6.26 25.27
CA LEU A 121 -13.87 6.97 24.78
C LEU A 121 -15.15 6.60 25.53
N LYS A 122 -15.27 5.38 26.05
CA LYS A 122 -16.42 4.92 26.85
C LYS A 122 -16.47 5.57 28.25
N GLU A 123 -15.34 6.06 28.76
CA GLU A 123 -15.28 6.67 30.07
C GLU A 123 -16.02 8.03 30.14
N ASN A 124 -16.18 8.70 28.99
CA ASN A 124 -16.87 9.99 28.90
C ASN A 124 -18.19 9.87 28.13
N PRO A 125 -19.34 10.18 28.74
CA PRO A 125 -20.64 10.13 28.05
C PRO A 125 -20.72 11.00 26.78
N LEU A 126 -19.96 12.09 26.70
CA LEU A 126 -19.96 13.00 25.56
C LEU A 126 -19.27 12.40 24.33
N THR A 127 -18.39 11.38 24.49
CA THR A 127 -17.72 10.67 23.41
C THR A 127 -18.42 9.39 22.97
N THR A 128 -19.65 9.14 23.43
CA THR A 128 -20.40 7.91 23.13
C THR A 128 -20.57 7.69 21.61
N ARG A 129 -20.80 8.75 20.83
CA ARG A 129 -20.92 8.66 19.36
C ARG A 129 -19.60 8.20 18.75
N LEU A 130 -18.47 8.77 19.15
CA LEU A 130 -17.13 8.38 18.70
C LEU A 130 -16.82 6.93 19.09
N ALA A 131 -17.11 6.53 20.35
CA ALA A 131 -16.97 5.15 20.80
C ALA A 131 -17.79 4.18 19.93
N THR A 132 -19.03 4.54 19.61
CA THR A 132 -19.89 3.72 18.75
C THR A 132 -19.29 3.53 17.35
N ILE A 133 -18.68 4.57 16.77
CA ILE A 133 -18.03 4.48 15.45
C ILE A 133 -16.78 3.61 15.53
N VAL A 134 -15.94 3.80 16.55
CA VAL A 134 -14.74 3.00 16.78
C VAL A 134 -15.06 1.52 17.06
N SER A 135 -16.20 1.22 17.67
CA SER A 135 -16.63 -0.17 17.97
C SER A 135 -16.64 -1.07 16.74
N ARG A 136 -16.85 -0.50 15.54
CA ARG A 136 -16.79 -1.24 14.27
C ARG A 136 -15.43 -1.92 14.06
N PHE A 137 -14.37 -1.29 14.54
CA PHE A 137 -13.00 -1.81 14.45
C PHE A 137 -12.66 -2.75 15.59
N VAL A 138 -13.34 -2.66 16.73
CA VAL A 138 -13.05 -3.46 17.94
C VAL A 138 -13.86 -4.74 18.00
N THR A 139 -15.16 -4.63 17.84
CA THR A 139 -16.12 -5.76 17.95
C THR A 139 -16.90 -6.02 16.66
N GLY A 140 -16.79 -5.13 15.68
CA GLY A 140 -17.53 -5.18 14.42
C GLY A 140 -16.75 -5.85 13.27
N SER A 141 -17.22 -5.57 12.05
CA SER A 141 -16.72 -6.21 10.81
C SER A 141 -15.30 -5.82 10.39
N ALA A 142 -14.69 -4.81 11.02
CA ALA A 142 -13.35 -4.31 10.67
C ALA A 142 -12.28 -4.62 11.75
N GLN A 143 -12.45 -5.67 12.53
CA GLN A 143 -11.54 -6.08 13.61
C GLN A 143 -10.10 -6.35 13.15
N SER A 144 -9.88 -6.64 11.88
CA SER A 144 -8.53 -6.81 11.31
C SER A 144 -7.65 -5.56 11.45
N PHE A 145 -8.23 -4.38 11.67
CA PHE A 145 -7.49 -3.14 11.90
C PHE A 145 -7.20 -2.86 13.40
N ASN A 146 -7.65 -3.73 14.31
CA ASN A 146 -7.47 -3.59 15.75
C ASN A 146 -6.43 -4.56 16.30
N ARG A 147 -5.22 -4.50 15.78
CA ARG A 147 -4.08 -5.36 16.17
C ARG A 147 -2.79 -4.57 16.01
N GLN A 148 -1.72 -5.08 16.59
CA GLN A 148 -0.37 -4.58 16.33
C GLN A 148 0.01 -4.82 14.86
N THR A 149 0.85 -3.96 14.31
CA THR A 149 1.39 -4.12 12.96
C THR A 149 2.13 -5.44 12.85
N ASN A 150 1.76 -6.24 11.86
CA ASN A 150 2.35 -7.55 11.61
C ASN A 150 2.80 -7.74 10.16
N ILE A 151 2.95 -6.65 9.43
CA ILE A 151 3.45 -6.65 8.05
C ILE A 151 4.89 -6.14 7.99
N ASP A 152 5.61 -6.58 6.95
CA ASP A 152 7.00 -6.19 6.71
C ASP A 152 7.15 -5.62 5.30
N LEU A 153 7.65 -4.39 5.18
CA LEU A 153 7.92 -3.71 3.92
C LEU A 153 9.42 -3.70 3.54
N ARG A 154 10.26 -4.50 4.19
CA ARG A 154 11.71 -4.53 3.90
C ARG A 154 12.04 -5.12 2.53
N ASN A 155 11.11 -5.83 1.89
CA ASN A 155 11.32 -6.34 0.54
C ASN A 155 11.45 -5.18 -0.47
N ARG A 156 12.26 -5.39 -1.50
CA ARG A 156 12.48 -4.40 -2.57
C ARG A 156 11.23 -4.15 -3.43
N TYR A 157 10.32 -5.09 -3.48
CA TYR A 157 9.04 -4.96 -4.17
C TYR A 157 7.90 -5.39 -3.26
N VAL A 158 7.05 -4.46 -2.90
CA VAL A 158 5.92 -4.68 -2.01
C VAL A 158 4.63 -4.21 -2.67
N VAL A 159 3.61 -5.02 -2.56
CA VAL A 159 2.25 -4.69 -3.02
C VAL A 159 1.31 -4.69 -1.83
N LEU A 160 0.69 -3.56 -1.55
CA LEU A 160 -0.41 -3.42 -0.60
C LEU A 160 -1.73 -3.47 -1.37
N ASP A 161 -2.43 -4.58 -1.28
CA ASP A 161 -3.74 -4.77 -1.93
C ASP A 161 -4.87 -4.37 -0.99
N ILE A 162 -5.59 -3.34 -1.38
CA ILE A 162 -6.75 -2.78 -0.67
C ILE A 162 -8.06 -2.96 -1.44
N SER A 163 -8.06 -3.75 -2.51
CA SER A 163 -9.19 -3.88 -3.45
C SER A 163 -10.50 -4.43 -2.83
N GLU A 164 -10.41 -5.14 -1.71
CA GLU A 164 -11.58 -5.65 -0.99
C GLU A 164 -12.20 -4.66 0.00
N LEU A 165 -11.53 -3.54 0.25
CA LEU A 165 -12.10 -2.45 1.04
C LEU A 165 -13.15 -1.71 0.19
N LYS A 166 -14.35 -1.54 0.75
CA LYS A 166 -15.47 -0.91 0.04
C LYS A 166 -16.08 0.24 0.85
N GLY A 167 -16.74 1.16 0.13
CA GLY A 167 -17.43 2.31 0.73
C GLY A 167 -16.48 3.12 1.63
N LYS A 168 -16.91 3.47 2.83
CA LYS A 168 -16.12 4.29 3.76
C LYS A 168 -14.80 3.65 4.21
N LEU A 169 -14.63 2.33 4.11
CA LEU A 169 -13.39 1.67 4.51
C LEU A 169 -12.28 1.81 3.47
N LEU A 170 -12.59 2.07 2.21
CA LEU A 170 -11.60 2.20 1.15
C LEU A 170 -10.69 3.43 1.35
N PRO A 171 -11.20 4.67 1.48
CA PRO A 171 -10.35 5.84 1.76
C PRO A 171 -9.57 5.68 3.06
N VAL A 172 -10.18 5.10 4.09
CA VAL A 172 -9.53 4.82 5.37
C VAL A 172 -8.35 3.86 5.21
N GLY A 173 -8.55 2.74 4.52
CA GLY A 173 -7.48 1.77 4.26
C GLY A 173 -6.37 2.32 3.36
N MET A 174 -6.72 3.13 2.36
CA MET A 174 -5.75 3.84 1.53
C MET A 174 -4.89 4.79 2.38
N MET A 175 -5.53 5.55 3.29
CA MET A 175 -4.82 6.47 4.19
C MET A 175 -3.87 5.72 5.12
N ILE A 176 -4.32 4.62 5.74
CA ILE A 176 -3.47 3.77 6.61
C ILE A 176 -2.28 3.23 5.84
N ALA A 177 -2.52 2.68 4.64
CA ALA A 177 -1.47 2.13 3.81
C ALA A 177 -0.46 3.20 3.38
N LEU A 178 -0.95 4.37 2.96
CA LEU A 178 -0.12 5.48 2.52
C LEU A 178 0.71 6.07 3.66
N ASP A 179 0.12 6.24 4.85
CA ASP A 179 0.82 6.69 6.06
C ASP A 179 1.98 5.74 6.41
N TYR A 180 1.70 4.43 6.40
CA TYR A 180 2.72 3.42 6.68
C TYR A 180 3.84 3.41 5.62
N VAL A 181 3.49 3.48 4.34
CA VAL A 181 4.47 3.57 3.24
C VAL A 181 5.28 4.86 3.35
N TRP A 182 4.63 5.97 3.69
CA TRP A 182 5.29 7.26 3.84
C TRP A 182 6.33 7.26 4.96
N ASP A 183 6.04 6.64 6.09
CA ASP A 183 7.02 6.45 7.16
C ASP A 183 8.23 5.62 6.69
N GLN A 184 8.01 4.56 5.91
CA GLN A 184 9.09 3.76 5.31
C GLN A 184 9.92 4.57 4.29
N VAL A 185 9.29 5.50 3.57
CA VAL A 185 10.02 6.40 2.65
C VAL A 185 10.91 7.36 3.44
N LYS A 186 10.43 7.90 4.56
CA LYS A 186 11.20 8.81 5.41
C LYS A 186 12.35 8.12 6.16
N ALA A 187 12.20 6.84 6.51
CA ALA A 187 13.12 6.12 7.38
C ALA A 187 14.57 6.01 6.86
N ASP A 188 14.81 6.11 5.56
CA ASP A 188 16.15 6.03 4.99
C ASP A 188 16.25 6.88 3.72
N ARG A 189 16.83 8.07 3.82
CA ARG A 189 16.98 9.01 2.71
C ARG A 189 18.04 8.56 1.67
N THR A 190 18.91 7.64 2.02
CA THR A 190 20.01 7.18 1.15
C THR A 190 19.53 6.20 0.08
N LYS A 191 18.43 5.50 0.32
CA LYS A 191 17.84 4.55 -0.62
C LYS A 191 16.90 5.24 -1.60
N LYS A 192 17.01 4.86 -2.88
CA LYS A 192 16.02 5.26 -3.89
C LYS A 192 14.76 4.41 -3.75
N LYS A 193 13.61 5.07 -3.76
CA LYS A 193 12.30 4.43 -3.58
C LYS A 193 11.30 4.96 -4.60
N MET A 194 10.38 4.10 -5.02
CA MET A 194 9.25 4.49 -5.87
C MET A 194 7.95 4.03 -5.20
N VAL A 195 7.00 4.93 -5.10
CA VAL A 195 5.66 4.67 -4.59
C VAL A 195 4.67 4.81 -5.72
N PHE A 196 3.96 3.74 -6.04
CA PHE A 196 2.91 3.72 -7.07
C PHE A 196 1.55 3.72 -6.37
N ILE A 197 0.73 4.71 -6.67
CA ILE A 197 -0.61 4.86 -6.09
C ILE A 197 -1.61 4.74 -7.23
N ASP A 198 -2.27 3.59 -7.30
CA ASP A 198 -3.33 3.35 -8.25
C ASP A 198 -4.65 3.92 -7.73
N GLU A 199 -5.50 4.39 -8.65
CA GLU A 199 -6.81 4.98 -8.32
C GLU A 199 -6.72 6.12 -7.30
N ILE A 200 -5.71 6.99 -7.42
CA ILE A 200 -5.45 8.09 -6.48
C ILE A 200 -6.65 9.05 -6.34
N TRP A 201 -7.51 9.15 -7.36
CA TRP A 201 -8.71 9.98 -7.34
C TRP A 201 -9.64 9.65 -6.14
N LYS A 202 -9.61 8.42 -5.62
CA LYS A 202 -10.37 8.02 -4.44
C LYS A 202 -9.95 8.75 -3.16
N LEU A 203 -8.75 9.31 -3.13
CA LEU A 203 -8.25 10.15 -2.02
C LEU A 203 -8.32 11.64 -2.28
N ILE A 204 -8.37 12.07 -3.55
CA ILE A 204 -8.29 13.48 -3.92
C ILE A 204 -9.47 13.95 -4.77
N GLY A 205 -10.38 13.06 -5.16
CA GLY A 205 -11.52 13.34 -6.04
C GLY A 205 -12.68 14.07 -5.35
N GLY A 206 -13.73 14.34 -6.09
CA GLY A 206 -14.84 15.20 -5.66
C GLY A 206 -15.56 14.78 -4.38
N SER A 207 -15.57 13.45 -4.06
CA SER A 207 -16.13 12.92 -2.82
C SER A 207 -15.09 12.69 -1.72
N ALA A 208 -13.82 13.03 -1.96
CA ALA A 208 -12.73 12.80 -1.02
C ALA A 208 -12.74 13.82 0.13
N ASN A 209 -12.11 13.41 1.23
CA ASN A 209 -11.89 14.29 2.36
C ASN A 209 -10.71 15.25 2.06
N LYS A 210 -10.90 16.55 2.34
CA LYS A 210 -9.91 17.59 2.11
C LYS A 210 -8.57 17.31 2.80
N GLN A 211 -8.59 16.88 4.05
CA GLN A 211 -7.37 16.62 4.84
C GLN A 211 -6.57 15.44 4.25
N ALA A 212 -7.26 14.37 3.79
CA ALA A 212 -6.61 13.27 3.11
C ALA A 212 -5.99 13.71 1.76
N ALA A 213 -6.67 14.58 1.02
CA ALA A 213 -6.16 15.14 -0.22
C ALA A 213 -4.92 16.04 0.01
N GLU A 214 -4.92 16.82 1.07
CA GLU A 214 -3.76 17.63 1.48
C GLU A 214 -2.56 16.75 1.84
N PHE A 215 -2.77 15.68 2.61
CA PHE A 215 -1.72 14.72 2.94
C PHE A 215 -1.11 14.06 1.68
N CYS A 216 -1.95 13.62 0.73
CA CYS A 216 -1.46 13.09 -0.55
C CYS A 216 -0.63 14.13 -1.32
N LEU A 217 -1.12 15.37 -1.40
CA LEU A 217 -0.43 16.44 -2.10
C LEU A 217 0.93 16.76 -1.46
N GLU A 218 1.02 16.74 -0.14
CA GLU A 218 2.26 16.95 0.57
C GLU A 218 3.31 15.90 0.18
N ILE A 219 2.94 14.62 0.15
CA ILE A 219 3.84 13.55 -0.30
C ILE A 219 4.41 13.86 -1.69
N PHE A 220 3.56 14.22 -2.67
CA PHE A 220 4.01 14.55 -4.02
C PHE A 220 4.97 15.76 -4.09
N LYS A 221 4.83 16.70 -3.15
CA LYS A 221 5.73 17.86 -3.06
C LYS A 221 7.11 17.53 -2.51
N ILE A 222 7.17 16.69 -1.48
CA ILE A 222 8.38 16.54 -0.68
C ILE A 222 9.10 15.21 -0.84
N ILE A 223 8.47 14.17 -1.41
CA ILE A 223 9.03 12.81 -1.51
C ILE A 223 10.42 12.76 -2.14
N ARG A 224 10.72 13.67 -3.07
CA ARG A 224 12.05 13.78 -3.70
C ARG A 224 13.15 14.06 -2.68
N GLY A 225 12.87 14.87 -1.64
CA GLY A 225 13.81 15.18 -0.56
C GLY A 225 14.18 13.95 0.28
N TYR A 226 13.38 12.90 0.22
CA TYR A 226 13.60 11.62 0.91
C TYR A 226 14.12 10.51 -0.02
N GLY A 227 14.70 10.87 -1.17
CA GLY A 227 15.21 9.91 -2.16
C GLY A 227 14.11 9.13 -2.88
N GLY A 228 12.85 9.57 -2.76
CA GLY A 228 11.69 8.90 -3.32
C GLY A 228 11.17 9.53 -4.61
N GLY A 229 10.36 8.77 -5.34
CA GLY A 229 9.50 9.23 -6.42
C GLY A 229 8.08 8.71 -6.22
N ALA A 230 7.08 9.53 -6.54
CA ALA A 230 5.68 9.13 -6.51
C ALA A 230 5.12 9.04 -7.93
N VAL A 231 4.36 7.98 -8.19
CA VAL A 231 3.62 7.77 -9.43
C VAL A 231 2.14 7.63 -9.06
N ALA A 232 1.33 8.51 -9.61
CA ALA A 232 -0.12 8.44 -9.49
C ALA A 232 -0.72 7.89 -10.78
N ALA A 233 -1.63 6.94 -10.67
CA ALA A 233 -2.46 6.48 -11.77
C ALA A 233 -3.93 6.80 -11.48
N THR A 234 -4.64 7.20 -12.51
CA THR A 234 -6.09 7.44 -12.47
C THR A 234 -6.70 7.09 -13.81
N GLN A 235 -7.88 6.53 -13.77
CA GLN A 235 -8.74 6.31 -14.94
C GLN A 235 -9.96 7.24 -14.95
N ASP A 236 -10.18 8.00 -13.88
CA ASP A 236 -11.28 8.96 -13.76
C ASP A 236 -10.73 10.38 -13.62
N LEU A 237 -10.76 11.11 -14.74
CA LEU A 237 -10.27 12.49 -14.79
C LEU A 237 -11.29 13.47 -14.19
N SER A 238 -12.56 13.19 -14.29
CA SER A 238 -13.60 14.06 -13.77
C SER A 238 -13.54 14.10 -12.24
N ASP A 239 -13.43 12.93 -11.60
CA ASP A 239 -13.25 12.83 -10.16
C ASP A 239 -11.87 13.31 -9.70
N PHE A 240 -10.80 13.04 -10.48
CA PHE A 240 -9.46 13.54 -10.17
C PHE A 240 -9.39 15.06 -10.02
N PHE A 241 -10.21 15.79 -10.78
CA PHE A 241 -10.34 17.25 -10.69
C PHE A 241 -11.60 17.70 -9.93
N GLY A 242 -12.34 16.81 -9.28
CA GLY A 242 -13.63 17.13 -8.68
C GLY A 242 -13.54 17.92 -7.37
N LEU A 243 -12.50 17.74 -6.57
CA LEU A 243 -12.39 18.38 -5.25
C LEU A 243 -11.81 19.80 -5.35
N GLU A 244 -12.49 20.77 -4.73
CA GLU A 244 -12.10 22.20 -4.72
C GLU A 244 -11.71 22.73 -6.12
N ASP A 245 -12.59 22.60 -7.08
CA ASP A 245 -12.39 23.04 -8.47
C ASP A 245 -11.10 22.49 -9.11
N GLY A 246 -10.69 21.29 -8.73
CA GLY A 246 -9.51 20.62 -9.26
C GLY A 246 -8.19 21.06 -8.65
N ARG A 247 -8.19 21.76 -7.52
CA ARG A 247 -6.97 22.27 -6.87
C ARG A 247 -5.96 21.15 -6.62
N TYR A 248 -6.40 20.03 -6.07
CA TYR A 248 -5.51 18.91 -5.69
C TYR A 248 -4.99 18.17 -6.92
N GLY A 249 -5.85 17.82 -7.86
CA GLY A 249 -5.45 17.17 -9.12
C GLY A 249 -4.47 18.02 -9.93
N ARG A 250 -4.77 19.33 -10.10
CA ARG A 250 -3.83 20.25 -10.77
C ARG A 250 -2.51 20.37 -10.05
N SER A 251 -2.51 20.38 -8.73
CA SER A 251 -1.28 20.47 -7.95
C SER A 251 -0.42 19.21 -8.08
N ILE A 252 -1.00 18.02 -8.09
CA ILE A 252 -0.28 16.76 -8.36
C ILE A 252 0.30 16.77 -9.77
N LEU A 253 -0.50 17.16 -10.79
CA LEU A 253 -0.02 17.27 -12.15
C LEU A 253 1.15 18.25 -12.30
N ASN A 254 1.09 19.39 -11.62
CA ASN A 254 2.15 20.41 -11.69
C ASN A 254 3.43 19.93 -10.99
N ASN A 255 3.32 19.13 -9.94
CA ASN A 255 4.49 18.52 -9.26
C ASN A 255 5.02 17.29 -10.01
N SER A 256 4.23 16.68 -10.90
CA SER A 256 4.65 15.55 -11.74
C SER A 256 5.32 16.06 -13.01
N LYS A 257 6.64 15.89 -13.11
CA LYS A 257 7.42 16.32 -14.29
C LYS A 257 7.17 15.44 -15.51
N THR A 258 6.92 14.17 -15.32
CA THR A 258 6.61 13.22 -16.38
C THR A 258 5.14 12.82 -16.30
N LYS A 259 4.45 12.87 -17.42
CA LYS A 259 3.05 12.45 -17.56
C LYS A 259 2.96 11.45 -18.70
N ILE A 260 2.28 10.36 -18.47
CA ILE A 260 2.01 9.34 -19.47
C ILE A 260 0.50 9.37 -19.73
N ILE A 261 0.11 9.74 -20.91
CA ILE A 261 -1.28 9.91 -21.32
C ILE A 261 -1.59 8.78 -22.29
N LEU A 262 -2.48 7.90 -21.87
CA LEU A 262 -3.01 6.80 -22.67
C LEU A 262 -4.19 7.27 -23.53
N ASN A 263 -4.94 6.34 -24.13
CA ASN A 263 -6.18 6.66 -24.83
C ASN A 263 -7.16 7.38 -23.89
N LEU A 264 -7.76 8.44 -24.39
CA LEU A 264 -8.84 9.19 -23.73
C LEU A 264 -10.03 9.32 -24.66
N GLU A 265 -11.22 9.32 -24.10
CA GLU A 265 -12.42 9.70 -24.83
C GLU A 265 -12.34 11.17 -25.25
N PRO A 266 -13.00 11.58 -26.36
CA PRO A 266 -12.91 12.94 -26.89
C PRO A 266 -13.23 14.03 -25.86
N ASP A 267 -14.25 13.82 -25.02
CA ASP A 267 -14.68 14.79 -24.00
C ASP A 267 -13.63 14.91 -22.89
N GLU A 268 -13.02 13.82 -22.48
CA GLU A 268 -11.95 13.79 -21.50
C GLU A 268 -10.67 14.46 -22.02
N ALA A 269 -10.32 14.21 -23.29
CA ALA A 269 -9.17 14.82 -23.94
C ALA A 269 -9.32 16.34 -24.05
N GLU A 270 -10.51 16.84 -24.37
CA GLU A 270 -10.79 18.27 -24.41
C GLU A 270 -10.79 18.88 -23.00
N TYR A 271 -11.30 18.16 -21.98
CA TYR A 271 -11.27 18.60 -20.59
C TYR A 271 -9.86 18.82 -20.05
N VAL A 272 -8.91 17.94 -20.38
CA VAL A 272 -7.51 18.06 -19.89
C VAL A 272 -6.61 18.89 -20.79
N LYS A 273 -7.10 19.35 -21.93
CA LYS A 273 -6.36 20.10 -22.93
C LYS A 273 -5.57 21.28 -22.36
N ASP A 274 -6.24 22.14 -21.61
CA ASP A 274 -5.63 23.36 -21.07
C ASP A 274 -4.66 23.04 -19.92
N VAL A 275 -4.99 22.07 -19.08
CA VAL A 275 -4.18 21.67 -17.95
C VAL A 275 -2.88 21.00 -18.42
N LEU A 276 -2.95 20.16 -19.44
CA LEU A 276 -1.81 19.45 -20.02
C LEU A 276 -1.17 20.21 -21.18
N LYS A 277 -1.74 21.38 -21.56
CA LYS A 277 -1.31 22.23 -22.68
C LYS A 277 -1.19 21.43 -23.98
N LEU A 278 -2.25 20.68 -24.31
CA LEU A 278 -2.29 19.84 -25.50
C LEU A 278 -2.65 20.66 -26.74
N THR A 279 -1.97 20.38 -27.84
CA THR A 279 -2.31 20.88 -29.15
C THR A 279 -3.50 20.09 -29.74
N ARG A 280 -4.18 20.66 -30.75
CA ARG A 280 -5.25 19.93 -31.46
C ARG A 280 -4.77 18.60 -32.07
N THR A 281 -3.55 18.58 -32.57
CA THR A 281 -2.96 17.34 -33.14
C THR A 281 -2.73 16.28 -32.07
N GLU A 282 -2.22 16.67 -30.90
CA GLU A 282 -2.01 15.75 -29.77
C GLU A 282 -3.34 15.19 -29.26
N ILE A 283 -4.38 16.04 -29.13
CA ILE A 283 -5.73 15.57 -28.75
C ILE A 283 -6.24 14.53 -29.74
N ARG A 284 -6.14 14.83 -31.05
CA ARG A 284 -6.56 13.87 -32.07
C ARG A 284 -5.79 12.56 -32.01
N SER A 285 -4.50 12.60 -31.71
CA SER A 285 -3.71 11.39 -31.56
C SER A 285 -4.13 10.60 -30.31
N ILE A 286 -4.28 11.25 -29.17
CA ILE A 286 -4.65 10.60 -27.89
C ILE A 286 -6.00 9.89 -28.00
N THR A 287 -6.99 10.49 -28.69
CA THR A 287 -8.32 9.88 -28.86
C THR A 287 -8.34 8.71 -29.84
N GLN A 288 -7.23 8.46 -30.54
CA GLN A 288 -7.08 7.35 -31.51
C GLN A 288 -6.05 6.32 -31.08
N PHE A 289 -5.43 6.48 -29.91
CA PHE A 289 -4.43 5.53 -29.42
C PHE A 289 -5.00 4.12 -29.22
N GLU A 290 -4.27 3.15 -29.67
CA GLU A 290 -4.54 1.74 -29.42
C GLU A 290 -3.84 1.26 -28.13
N ARG A 291 -4.10 0.03 -27.74
CA ARG A 291 -3.45 -0.58 -26.56
C ARG A 291 -1.92 -0.56 -26.70
N GLY A 292 -1.25 0.04 -25.73
CA GLY A 292 0.21 0.21 -25.68
C GLY A 292 0.70 1.54 -26.27
N GLU A 293 -0.15 2.32 -26.90
CA GLU A 293 0.20 3.66 -27.37
C GLU A 293 -0.01 4.70 -26.28
N ALA A 294 0.90 5.66 -26.19
CA ALA A 294 0.87 6.72 -25.20
C ALA A 294 1.53 8.00 -25.71
N LEU A 295 1.13 9.14 -25.14
CA LEU A 295 1.87 10.38 -25.22
C LEU A 295 2.66 10.58 -23.92
N ILE A 296 3.98 10.55 -23.99
CA ILE A 296 4.83 10.88 -22.85
C ILE A 296 5.18 12.36 -22.91
N SER A 297 4.77 13.09 -21.89
CA SER A 297 5.13 14.49 -21.67
C SER A 297 6.14 14.58 -20.53
N SER A 298 7.34 15.08 -20.82
CA SER A 298 8.38 15.32 -19.81
C SER A 298 8.95 16.73 -20.00
N ASN A 299 8.80 17.55 -18.98
CA ASN A 299 9.07 18.99 -19.04
C ASN A 299 8.24 19.66 -20.18
N SER A 300 8.93 20.19 -21.21
CA SER A 300 8.29 20.79 -22.40
C SER A 300 8.22 19.84 -23.60
N ASN A 301 8.83 18.68 -23.52
CA ASN A 301 8.85 17.71 -24.61
C ASN A 301 7.68 16.75 -24.53
N LYS A 302 7.03 16.50 -25.65
CA LYS A 302 5.95 15.55 -25.79
C LYS A 302 6.24 14.62 -26.94
N VAL A 303 6.24 13.33 -26.69
CA VAL A 303 6.60 12.30 -27.67
C VAL A 303 5.54 11.19 -27.65
N PRO A 304 4.92 10.90 -28.78
CA PRO A 304 4.10 9.71 -28.91
C PRO A 304 5.00 8.47 -28.92
N VAL A 305 4.62 7.43 -28.19
CA VAL A 305 5.40 6.21 -28.03
C VAL A 305 4.49 4.98 -28.14
N ILE A 306 5.09 3.87 -28.50
CA ILE A 306 4.45 2.53 -28.41
C ILE A 306 5.21 1.75 -27.34
N ILE A 307 4.53 1.40 -26.26
CA ILE A 307 5.06 0.63 -25.15
C ILE A 307 4.71 -0.84 -25.40
N LYS A 308 5.73 -1.66 -25.58
CA LYS A 308 5.57 -3.11 -25.78
C LYS A 308 6.22 -3.85 -24.61
N ALA A 309 5.40 -4.63 -23.90
CA ALA A 309 5.92 -5.57 -22.92
C ALA A 309 6.65 -6.72 -23.64
N SER A 310 7.74 -7.21 -23.05
CA SER A 310 8.34 -8.48 -23.46
C SER A 310 7.36 -9.64 -23.21
N ARG A 311 7.62 -10.80 -23.84
CA ARG A 311 6.78 -11.99 -23.62
C ARG A 311 6.75 -12.39 -22.14
N GLU A 312 7.88 -12.27 -21.45
CA GLU A 312 7.99 -12.59 -20.02
C GLU A 312 7.20 -11.61 -19.16
N GLU A 313 7.30 -10.30 -19.43
CA GLU A 313 6.51 -9.26 -18.75
C GLU A 313 5.01 -9.48 -19.01
N GLN A 314 4.61 -9.72 -20.25
CA GLN A 314 3.22 -9.98 -20.60
C GLN A 314 2.67 -11.19 -19.85
N GLN A 315 3.44 -12.28 -19.76
CA GLN A 315 3.08 -13.44 -18.94
C GLN A 315 2.95 -13.15 -17.45
N MET A 316 3.65 -12.13 -16.94
CA MET A 316 3.54 -11.71 -15.54
C MET A 316 2.29 -10.86 -15.25
N ILE A 317 1.88 -10.01 -16.20
CA ILE A 317 0.88 -8.96 -15.94
C ILE A 317 -0.45 -9.15 -16.69
N THR A 318 -0.52 -10.04 -17.71
CA THR A 318 -1.73 -10.17 -18.54
C THR A 318 -2.96 -10.53 -17.73
N THR A 319 -4.08 -9.89 -18.05
CA THR A 319 -5.43 -10.21 -17.58
C THR A 319 -6.32 -10.69 -18.73
N ASP A 320 -5.78 -10.72 -19.94
CA ASP A 320 -6.50 -11.21 -21.10
C ASP A 320 -6.85 -12.69 -20.93
N ARG A 321 -8.13 -13.02 -21.14
CA ARG A 321 -8.65 -14.37 -20.89
C ARG A 321 -8.03 -15.40 -21.82
N ALA A 322 -7.87 -15.07 -23.10
CA ALA A 322 -7.32 -15.99 -24.09
C ALA A 322 -5.84 -16.28 -23.82
N GLU A 323 -5.08 -15.23 -23.45
CA GLU A 323 -3.68 -15.38 -23.04
C GLU A 323 -3.55 -16.23 -21.76
N LEU A 324 -4.44 -16.04 -20.78
CA LEU A 324 -4.46 -16.84 -19.54
C LEU A 324 -4.81 -18.32 -19.83
N GLU A 325 -5.78 -18.59 -20.69
CA GLU A 325 -6.14 -19.94 -21.11
C GLU A 325 -4.98 -20.62 -21.84
N ALA A 326 -4.30 -19.91 -22.74
CA ALA A 326 -3.12 -20.43 -23.43
C ALA A 326 -1.99 -20.80 -22.46
N MET A 327 -1.69 -19.93 -21.49
CA MET A 327 -0.69 -20.18 -20.45
C MET A 327 -1.05 -21.38 -19.56
N LEU A 328 -2.32 -21.54 -19.19
CA LEU A 328 -2.78 -22.70 -18.42
C LEU A 328 -2.64 -24.01 -19.21
N ASN A 329 -2.90 -23.98 -20.50
CA ASN A 329 -2.74 -25.14 -21.37
C ASN A 329 -1.25 -25.50 -21.58
N GLU A 330 -0.37 -24.50 -21.72
CA GLU A 330 1.08 -24.74 -21.77
C GLU A 330 1.59 -25.38 -20.44
N LEU A 331 1.12 -24.87 -19.29
CA LEU A 331 1.49 -25.44 -17.98
C LEU A 331 0.99 -26.88 -17.80
N LYS A 332 -0.22 -27.19 -18.24
CA LYS A 332 -0.76 -28.57 -18.21
C LYS A 332 0.04 -29.49 -19.09
N ALA A 333 0.35 -29.08 -20.31
CA ALA A 333 1.15 -29.89 -21.25
C ALA A 333 2.57 -30.18 -20.66
N VAL A 334 3.18 -29.23 -19.98
CA VAL A 334 4.48 -29.42 -19.30
C VAL A 334 4.34 -30.40 -18.12
N ALA A 335 3.26 -30.30 -17.33
CA ALA A 335 3.00 -31.21 -16.23
C ALA A 335 2.75 -32.65 -16.70
N ASP A 336 1.96 -32.82 -17.76
CA ASP A 336 1.68 -34.11 -18.36
C ASP A 336 2.97 -34.79 -18.91
N VAL A 337 3.88 -34.00 -19.51
CA VAL A 337 5.20 -34.48 -19.94
C VAL A 337 6.10 -34.87 -18.77
N ALA A 338 6.05 -34.12 -17.67
CA ALA A 338 6.83 -34.42 -16.45
C ALA A 338 6.33 -35.71 -15.77
N ASP A 339 5.02 -35.93 -15.73
CA ASP A 339 4.42 -37.17 -15.20
C ASP A 339 4.75 -38.40 -16.10
N LEU A 340 4.76 -38.21 -17.41
CA LEU A 340 5.18 -39.27 -18.33
C LEU A 340 6.67 -39.63 -18.21
N ALA A 341 7.52 -38.68 -17.82
CA ALA A 341 8.94 -38.90 -17.62
C ALA A 341 9.25 -39.60 -16.27
N GLN A 342 8.30 -39.66 -15.33
CA GLN A 342 8.42 -40.35 -14.04
C GLN A 342 7.86 -41.78 -14.02
N VAL A 343 7.35 -42.29 -15.14
CA VAL A 343 6.96 -43.71 -15.27
C VAL A 343 8.25 -44.53 -15.38
N PRO A 344 8.61 -45.39 -14.41
CA PRO A 344 9.79 -46.24 -14.51
C PRO A 344 9.63 -47.16 -15.70
N SER A 345 10.65 -47.26 -16.55
CA SER A 345 10.66 -48.19 -17.67
C SER A 345 10.46 -49.59 -17.12
N GLU A 346 9.57 -50.37 -17.73
CA GLU A 346 9.28 -51.78 -17.35
C GLU A 346 10.51 -52.67 -17.32
N THR A 347 11.64 -52.23 -17.83
CA THR A 347 12.95 -52.95 -17.77
C THR A 347 13.60 -52.98 -16.39
N GLU A 348 13.21 -52.15 -15.41
CA GLU A 348 13.75 -52.22 -14.05
C GLU A 348 12.98 -53.22 -13.15
N LYS A 349 11.76 -53.63 -13.51
CA LYS A 349 10.98 -54.61 -12.75
C LYS A 349 11.40 -56.07 -12.97
N GLU A 350 12.14 -56.38 -14.05
CA GLU A 350 12.61 -57.75 -14.31
C GLU A 350 13.93 -58.09 -13.59
N MET A 351 14.65 -57.11 -13.08
CA MET A 351 15.93 -57.37 -12.38
C MET A 351 15.81 -57.58 -10.87
N GLU A 352 14.69 -57.23 -10.22
CA GLU A 352 14.51 -57.46 -8.76
C GLU A 352 13.88 -58.83 -8.40
N CYS A 353 13.51 -59.65 -9.38
CA CYS A 353 12.86 -60.96 -9.09
C CYS A 353 13.79 -62.16 -9.14
N SER A 354 15.14 -61.97 -9.16
CA SER A 354 16.13 -63.08 -9.29
C SER A 354 17.12 -63.20 -8.12
N THR A 355 16.71 -62.83 -6.89
CA THR A 355 17.51 -63.22 -5.70
C THR A 355 16.59 -63.70 -4.60
N ALA A 356 16.09 -64.95 -4.71
CA ALA A 356 15.53 -65.68 -3.58
C ALA A 356 16.69 -66.36 -2.80
N PRO A 357 16.76 -66.24 -1.50
CA PRO A 357 17.79 -66.95 -0.71
C PRO A 357 17.42 -68.41 -0.57
N VAL A 358 18.41 -69.28 -0.83
CA VAL A 358 18.41 -70.74 -0.56
C VAL A 358 18.27 -71.01 0.93
N PRO A 359 17.40 -71.92 1.40
CA PRO A 359 17.30 -72.26 2.83
C PRO A 359 18.51 -73.08 3.31
N ALA A 360 19.14 -72.57 4.37
CA ALA A 360 20.21 -73.27 5.02
C ALA A 360 19.64 -74.40 5.91
N ASP A 361 20.13 -75.63 5.70
CA ASP A 361 19.89 -76.82 6.45
C ASP A 361 20.36 -76.70 7.90
N SER A 362 19.58 -77.23 8.83
CA SER A 362 19.94 -77.46 10.22
C SER A 362 20.72 -78.71 10.36
N PRO A 363 21.75 -78.76 11.24
CA PRO A 363 22.10 -79.96 11.88
C PRO A 363 21.85 -79.95 13.40
N ASN A 364 21.18 -80.91 13.75
CA ASN A 364 20.88 -81.67 14.91
C ASN A 364 22.06 -81.87 15.95
N LYS A 365 21.66 -81.77 17.23
CA LYS A 365 22.19 -82.56 18.40
C LYS A 365 23.64 -82.36 18.85
N ARG A 366 23.83 -81.78 19.97
CA ARG A 366 23.94 -82.42 21.34
C ARG A 366 23.99 -81.29 22.40
#